data_c46e0a4645de2141b3b8fb917962fdd8
#
_entry.id   c46e0a4645de2141b3b8fb917962fdd8
#
_cell.length_a   1.000
_cell.length_b   1.000
_cell.length_c   1.000
_cell.angle_alpha   90.00
_cell.angle_beta   90.00
_cell.angle_gamma   90.00
#
_symmetry.space_group_name_H-M   'P 1'
#
loop_
_entity.id
_entity.type
_entity.pdbx_description
1 polymer ?
#
loop_
_entity_poly.entity_id
_entity_poly.type
_entity_poly.pdbx_seq_one_letter_code
_entity_poly.pdbx_strand_id
1 'polypeptide(L)'
;MSIIGRPNVGKSTLMNTLIRQKIAITSYKPQTTRNQIRTIYSDDAGQIVFLDTPGMHAAKDKLGKYMFKAAQASLKEVDLILLLAEPRVPIREEDLAVLKVLAEQTTPVLLCITKTDTVKKDELLPVMAAYSQKWQELTGKALQDILPVSARTGQGIDDLKAAIFARLPEGEPFYDPEQVTTETERAIAGEIIREKALRLLQEEVPHGIAVQIGRMKYRTGRNGQICDIEADIICERESHKGIIIGAKGQMLKKIGMLARKDIENMIDCQANLRLFVKVRRDWKDNDSALKSFGYNEKDL
;
A
#
# COMPACT_ATOMS: atom_id res chain seq x y z
N MET A 1 11.50 8.31 -4.13
CA MET A 1 11.83 6.91 -4.45
C MET A 1 10.57 6.07 -4.60
N SER A 2 10.60 4.96 -5.38
CA SER A 2 9.45 4.07 -5.57
C SER A 2 9.66 2.74 -4.84
N ILE A 3 8.60 2.21 -4.21
CA ILE A 3 8.63 0.89 -3.55
C ILE A 3 7.93 -0.13 -4.44
N ILE A 4 8.67 -1.09 -4.94
CA ILE A 4 8.21 -2.10 -5.91
C ILE A 4 8.32 -3.49 -5.30
N GLY A 5 7.46 -4.38 -5.74
CA GLY A 5 7.45 -5.79 -5.38
C GLY A 5 6.10 -6.42 -5.63
N ARG A 6 6.05 -7.75 -5.61
CA ARG A 6 4.80 -8.49 -5.78
C ARG A 6 3.76 -8.14 -4.69
N PRO A 7 2.49 -8.48 -4.87
CA PRO A 7 1.50 -8.35 -3.81
C PRO A 7 1.92 -9.07 -2.52
N ASN A 8 1.60 -8.48 -1.38
CA ASN A 8 1.83 -9.03 -0.03
C ASN A 8 3.30 -9.22 0.39
N VAL A 9 4.27 -8.71 -0.36
CA VAL A 9 5.70 -8.74 0.01
C VAL A 9 6.02 -7.87 1.23
N GLY A 10 5.13 -6.96 1.62
CA GLY A 10 5.29 -6.11 2.81
C GLY A 10 5.49 -4.63 2.53
N LYS A 11 5.22 -4.13 1.30
CA LYS A 11 5.39 -2.71 0.91
C LYS A 11 4.77 -1.74 1.90
N SER A 12 3.46 -1.77 2.04
CA SER A 12 2.71 -0.86 2.92
C SER A 12 3.05 -1.05 4.41
N THR A 13 3.43 -2.27 4.83
CA THR A 13 3.88 -2.52 6.20
C THR A 13 5.22 -1.85 6.47
N LEU A 14 6.18 -2.04 5.57
CA LEU A 14 7.50 -1.41 5.67
C LEU A 14 7.38 0.12 5.70
N MET A 15 6.56 0.68 4.82
CA MET A 15 6.32 2.12 4.76
C MET A 15 5.72 2.67 6.06
N ASN A 16 4.66 2.04 6.59
CA ASN A 16 4.07 2.44 7.89
C ASN A 16 5.09 2.34 9.04
N THR A 17 5.99 1.35 8.98
CA THR A 17 7.06 1.20 9.99
C THR A 17 8.09 2.32 9.89
N LEU A 18 8.51 2.69 8.68
CA LEU A 18 9.46 3.78 8.44
C LEU A 18 8.94 5.12 8.94
N ILE A 19 7.69 5.45 8.63
CA ILE A 19 7.05 6.73 9.04
C ILE A 19 6.44 6.69 10.45
N ARG A 20 6.45 5.52 11.13
CA ARG A 20 5.86 5.30 12.46
C ARG A 20 4.38 5.69 12.57
N GLN A 21 3.67 5.73 11.45
CA GLN A 21 2.24 6.05 11.37
C GLN A 21 1.54 5.10 10.40
N LYS A 22 0.23 4.88 10.62
CA LYS A 22 -0.59 4.06 9.74
C LYS A 22 -1.24 4.92 8.65
N ILE A 23 -0.53 5.13 7.55
CA ILE A 23 -1.02 5.85 6.37
C ILE A 23 -1.53 4.87 5.31
N ALA A 24 -0.73 3.86 4.98
CA ALA A 24 -1.11 2.84 4.02
C ALA A 24 -1.84 1.68 4.68
N ILE A 25 -2.88 1.19 4.04
CA ILE A 25 -3.61 0.02 4.52
C ILE A 25 -2.80 -1.25 4.31
N THR A 26 -2.94 -2.18 5.24
CA THR A 26 -2.23 -3.46 5.22
C THR A 26 -3.19 -4.63 5.27
N SER A 27 -3.03 -5.59 4.36
CA SER A 27 -3.78 -6.85 4.36
C SER A 27 -2.94 -7.95 3.73
N TYR A 28 -3.21 -9.20 4.10
CA TYR A 28 -2.63 -10.38 3.45
C TYR A 28 -3.31 -10.71 2.10
N LYS A 29 -4.34 -9.97 1.71
CA LYS A 29 -5.06 -10.18 0.44
C LYS A 29 -4.41 -9.41 -0.71
N PRO A 30 -4.41 -9.97 -1.93
CA PRO A 30 -3.96 -9.24 -3.11
C PRO A 30 -4.79 -7.97 -3.35
N GLN A 31 -4.23 -7.00 -4.09
CA GLN A 31 -4.87 -5.73 -4.41
C GLN A 31 -5.23 -4.88 -3.16
N THR A 32 -4.41 -4.98 -2.10
CA THR A 32 -4.56 -4.13 -0.92
C THR A 32 -4.31 -2.67 -1.27
N THR A 33 -3.18 -2.33 -1.85
CA THR A 33 -2.89 -0.99 -2.41
C THR A 33 -3.41 -0.95 -3.85
N ARG A 34 -4.25 0.03 -4.18
CA ARG A 34 -4.83 0.23 -5.52
C ARG A 34 -4.39 1.51 -6.19
N ASN A 35 -4.19 2.56 -5.42
CA ASN A 35 -3.65 3.84 -5.86
C ASN A 35 -2.17 3.94 -5.49
N GLN A 36 -1.46 4.82 -6.18
CA GLN A 36 -0.16 5.27 -5.74
C GLN A 36 -0.37 6.16 -4.50
N ILE A 37 0.25 5.79 -3.38
CA ILE A 37 0.19 6.58 -2.14
C ILE A 37 1.55 7.24 -1.94
N ARG A 38 1.54 8.57 -1.80
CA ARG A 38 2.74 9.33 -1.49
C ARG A 38 2.85 9.55 0.01
N THR A 39 3.95 9.07 0.58
CA THR A 39 4.25 9.26 2.01
C THR A 39 5.62 9.90 2.17
N ILE A 40 5.78 10.68 3.22
CA ILE A 40 6.93 11.52 3.48
C ILE A 40 7.53 11.10 4.82
N TYR A 41 8.81 10.77 4.81
CA TYR A 41 9.62 10.58 5.98
C TYR A 41 10.61 11.73 6.09
N SER A 42 10.68 12.37 7.24
CA SER A 42 11.63 13.45 7.52
C SER A 42 12.35 13.21 8.85
N ASP A 43 13.66 13.41 8.87
CA ASP A 43 14.48 13.44 10.07
C ASP A 43 15.66 14.41 9.86
N ASP A 44 16.59 14.42 10.82
CA ASP A 44 17.78 15.31 10.78
C ASP A 44 18.72 14.99 9.60
N ALA A 45 18.66 13.79 9.00
CA ALA A 45 19.45 13.39 7.85
C ALA A 45 18.86 13.88 6.53
N GLY A 46 17.55 14.20 6.49
CA GLY A 46 16.88 14.71 5.32
C GLY A 46 15.45 14.19 5.14
N GLN A 47 14.97 14.22 3.90
CA GLN A 47 13.60 13.84 3.56
C GLN A 47 13.56 12.73 2.51
N ILE A 48 12.74 11.71 2.72
CA ILE A 48 12.47 10.64 1.76
C ILE A 48 11.00 10.70 1.35
N VAL A 49 10.72 10.91 0.07
CA VAL A 49 9.37 10.81 -0.48
C VAL A 49 9.19 9.41 -1.05
N PHE A 50 8.35 8.60 -0.39
CA PHE A 50 8.00 7.25 -0.84
C PHE A 50 6.78 7.26 -1.73
N LEU A 51 6.83 6.50 -2.82
CA LEU A 51 5.68 6.16 -3.65
C LEU A 51 5.34 4.69 -3.40
N ASP A 52 4.31 4.42 -2.55
CA ASP A 52 3.77 3.06 -2.41
C ASP A 52 2.90 2.75 -3.62
N THR A 53 3.14 1.62 -4.22
CA THR A 53 2.52 1.25 -5.48
C THR A 53 1.70 -0.01 -5.37
N PRO A 54 0.65 -0.15 -6.19
CA PRO A 54 0.00 -1.43 -6.37
C PRO A 54 1.03 -2.52 -6.71
N GLY A 55 0.83 -3.73 -6.19
CA GLY A 55 1.70 -4.85 -6.54
C GLY A 55 1.65 -5.13 -8.05
N MET A 56 2.80 -5.29 -8.68
CA MET A 56 2.89 -5.63 -10.11
C MET A 56 2.38 -7.05 -10.33
N HIS A 57 1.27 -7.20 -11.03
CA HIS A 57 0.68 -8.48 -11.41
C HIS A 57 -0.11 -8.34 -12.71
N ALA A 58 -0.38 -9.47 -13.38
CA ALA A 58 -1.16 -9.47 -14.62
C ALA A 58 -2.59 -8.94 -14.39
N ALA A 59 -3.00 -7.99 -15.21
CA ALA A 59 -4.32 -7.37 -15.14
C ALA A 59 -5.40 -8.30 -15.70
N LYS A 60 -6.50 -8.48 -14.94
CA LYS A 60 -7.66 -9.28 -15.35
C LYS A 60 -8.87 -8.42 -15.74
N ASP A 61 -8.95 -7.20 -15.26
CA ASP A 61 -10.02 -6.23 -15.46
C ASP A 61 -9.44 -4.81 -15.67
N LYS A 62 -10.29 -3.81 -15.92
CA LYS A 62 -9.83 -2.42 -16.10
C LYS A 62 -9.20 -1.84 -14.83
N LEU A 63 -9.68 -2.20 -13.63
CA LEU A 63 -9.05 -1.81 -12.38
C LEU A 63 -7.62 -2.36 -12.30
N GLY A 64 -7.41 -3.62 -12.65
CA GLY A 64 -6.08 -4.24 -12.72
C GLY A 64 -5.16 -3.55 -13.72
N LYS A 65 -5.69 -3.13 -14.89
CA LYS A 65 -4.93 -2.33 -15.88
C LYS A 65 -4.51 -0.97 -15.31
N TYR A 66 -5.43 -0.29 -14.61
CA TYR A 66 -5.13 0.95 -13.90
C TYR A 66 -4.01 0.75 -12.88
N MET A 67 -4.12 -0.27 -12.02
CA MET A 67 -3.11 -0.58 -11.01
C MET A 67 -1.73 -0.88 -11.63
N PHE A 68 -1.70 -1.59 -12.74
CA PHE A 68 -0.45 -1.87 -13.46
C PHE A 68 0.17 -0.58 -14.02
N LYS A 69 -0.64 0.30 -14.63
CA LYS A 69 -0.19 1.61 -15.10
C LYS A 69 0.32 2.49 -13.96
N ALA A 70 -0.37 2.50 -12.81
CA ALA A 70 0.07 3.23 -11.63
C ALA A 70 1.44 2.74 -11.13
N ALA A 71 1.66 1.42 -11.10
CA ALA A 71 2.95 0.86 -10.75
C ALA A 71 4.06 1.20 -11.78
N GLN A 72 3.75 1.20 -13.08
CA GLN A 72 4.70 1.61 -14.11
C GLN A 72 5.02 3.12 -14.07
N ALA A 73 4.00 3.96 -13.85
CA ALA A 73 4.20 5.41 -13.74
C ALA A 73 5.13 5.76 -12.57
N SER A 74 5.04 5.03 -11.47
CA SER A 74 5.90 5.26 -10.29
C SER A 74 7.38 4.91 -10.50
N LEU A 75 7.75 4.24 -11.60
CA LEU A 75 9.15 3.98 -11.95
C LEU A 75 9.79 5.16 -12.70
N LYS A 76 8.96 6.08 -13.20
CA LYS A 76 9.44 7.28 -13.87
C LYS A 76 9.74 8.35 -12.84
N GLU A 77 10.76 9.16 -13.11
CA GLU A 77 11.06 10.36 -12.32
C GLU A 77 11.32 10.09 -10.81
N VAL A 78 11.95 8.96 -10.50
CA VAL A 78 12.41 8.63 -9.15
C VAL A 78 13.93 8.42 -9.12
N ASP A 79 14.55 8.83 -8.02
CA ASP A 79 15.99 8.75 -7.82
C ASP A 79 16.45 7.34 -7.45
N LEU A 80 15.56 6.55 -6.84
CA LEU A 80 15.85 5.22 -6.31
C LEU A 80 14.61 4.33 -6.37
N ILE A 81 14.80 3.07 -6.74
CA ILE A 81 13.78 2.02 -6.67
C ILE A 81 14.15 1.06 -5.53
N LEU A 82 13.24 0.90 -4.56
CA LEU A 82 13.34 -0.11 -3.50
C LEU A 82 12.56 -1.35 -3.93
N LEU A 83 13.28 -2.38 -4.35
CA LEU A 83 12.69 -3.68 -4.67
C LEU A 83 12.55 -4.50 -3.39
N LEU A 84 11.32 -4.92 -3.07
CA LEU A 84 11.05 -5.82 -1.96
C LEU A 84 10.86 -7.25 -2.42
N ALA A 85 11.52 -8.17 -1.74
CA ALA A 85 11.39 -9.61 -1.95
C ALA A 85 11.23 -10.36 -0.61
N GLU A 86 10.58 -11.52 -0.62
CA GLU A 86 10.52 -12.40 0.55
C GLU A 86 11.73 -13.35 0.60
N PRO A 87 12.15 -13.83 1.80
CA PRO A 87 13.28 -14.73 1.96
C PRO A 87 12.90 -16.14 1.50
N ARG A 88 12.98 -16.39 0.18
CA ARG A 88 12.61 -17.66 -0.42
C ARG A 88 13.49 -18.04 -1.60
N VAL A 89 13.90 -19.31 -1.64
CA VAL A 89 14.56 -19.95 -2.76
C VAL A 89 13.78 -21.23 -3.11
N PRO A 90 13.53 -21.53 -4.40
CA PRO A 90 13.85 -20.72 -5.58
C PRO A 90 13.02 -19.42 -5.64
N ILE A 91 13.56 -18.42 -6.38
CA ILE A 91 12.86 -17.15 -6.65
C ILE A 91 11.53 -17.46 -7.38
N ARG A 92 10.45 -16.84 -6.95
CA ARG A 92 9.13 -17.04 -7.56
C ARG A 92 9.05 -16.41 -8.96
N GLU A 93 8.18 -16.95 -9.81
CA GLU A 93 7.97 -16.42 -11.16
C GLU A 93 7.49 -14.95 -11.13
N GLU A 94 6.65 -14.58 -10.16
CA GLU A 94 6.18 -13.20 -10.01
C GLU A 94 7.32 -12.24 -9.64
N ASP A 95 8.25 -12.67 -8.79
CA ASP A 95 9.44 -11.88 -8.44
C ASP A 95 10.40 -11.78 -9.65
N LEU A 96 10.55 -12.87 -10.42
CA LEU A 96 11.32 -12.86 -11.67
C LEU A 96 10.73 -11.90 -12.72
N ALA A 97 9.41 -11.83 -12.82
CA ALA A 97 8.74 -10.89 -13.71
C ALA A 97 9.03 -9.43 -13.30
N VAL A 98 9.02 -9.13 -12.00
CA VAL A 98 9.38 -7.79 -11.49
C VAL A 98 10.85 -7.48 -11.78
N LEU A 99 11.77 -8.42 -11.53
CA LEU A 99 13.21 -8.25 -11.82
C LEU A 99 13.44 -7.91 -13.29
N LYS A 100 12.76 -8.59 -14.24
CA LYS A 100 12.88 -8.31 -15.69
C LYS A 100 12.44 -6.88 -16.02
N VAL A 101 11.32 -6.41 -15.47
CA VAL A 101 10.86 -5.03 -15.69
C VAL A 101 11.85 -4.01 -15.13
N LEU A 102 12.42 -4.28 -13.96
CA LEU A 102 13.39 -3.39 -13.33
C LEU A 102 14.76 -3.42 -14.02
N ALA A 103 15.13 -4.54 -14.65
CA ALA A 103 16.37 -4.64 -15.41
C ALA A 103 16.43 -3.70 -16.63
N GLU A 104 15.27 -3.27 -17.12
CA GLU A 104 15.13 -2.30 -18.22
C GLU A 104 15.23 -0.84 -17.76
N GLN A 105 15.24 -0.59 -16.44
CA GLN A 105 15.29 0.76 -15.89
C GLN A 105 16.73 1.25 -15.74
N THR A 106 16.91 2.56 -15.88
CA THR A 106 18.21 3.23 -15.62
C THR A 106 18.36 3.65 -14.16
N THR A 107 17.23 3.80 -13.44
CA THR A 107 17.19 4.20 -12.04
C THR A 107 17.87 3.14 -11.16
N PRO A 108 18.72 3.52 -10.20
CA PRO A 108 19.33 2.60 -9.25
C PRO A 108 18.30 1.76 -8.50
N VAL A 109 18.61 0.47 -8.30
CA VAL A 109 17.76 -0.48 -7.58
C VAL A 109 18.46 -0.92 -6.30
N LEU A 110 17.77 -0.77 -5.16
CA LEU A 110 18.16 -1.31 -3.86
C LEU A 110 17.25 -2.50 -3.54
N LEU A 111 17.82 -3.67 -3.29
CA LEU A 111 17.04 -4.86 -2.92
C LEU A 111 16.89 -4.97 -1.40
N CYS A 112 15.66 -5.12 -0.94
CA CYS A 112 15.33 -5.38 0.45
C CYS A 112 14.65 -6.74 0.59
N ILE A 113 15.27 -7.67 1.33
CA ILE A 113 14.65 -8.95 1.71
C ILE A 113 13.81 -8.71 2.95
N THR A 114 12.50 -8.74 2.79
CA THR A 114 11.52 -8.46 3.85
C THR A 114 11.17 -9.71 4.67
N LYS A 115 10.44 -9.53 5.78
CA LYS A 115 9.93 -10.63 6.63
C LYS A 115 11.03 -11.60 7.10
N THR A 116 12.20 -11.10 7.37
CA THR A 116 13.35 -11.91 7.82
C THR A 116 13.12 -12.62 9.15
N ASP A 117 12.14 -12.15 9.92
CA ASP A 117 11.65 -12.79 11.14
C ASP A 117 10.91 -14.13 10.91
N THR A 118 10.66 -14.52 9.66
CA THR A 118 9.97 -15.77 9.31
C THR A 118 10.92 -16.92 8.94
N VAL A 119 12.22 -16.66 8.86
CA VAL A 119 13.27 -17.62 8.49
C VAL A 119 14.46 -17.53 9.45
N LYS A 120 15.34 -18.52 9.40
CA LYS A 120 16.59 -18.49 10.16
C LYS A 120 17.63 -17.64 9.43
N LYS A 121 18.62 -17.12 10.16
CA LYS A 121 19.67 -16.25 9.60
C LYS A 121 20.51 -16.93 8.51
N ASP A 122 20.79 -18.21 8.66
CA ASP A 122 21.56 -19.02 7.70
C ASP A 122 20.82 -19.20 6.37
N GLU A 123 19.48 -19.12 6.36
CA GLU A 123 18.67 -19.19 5.16
C GLU A 123 18.71 -17.88 4.32
N LEU A 124 19.13 -16.76 4.91
CA LEU A 124 19.15 -15.46 4.21
C LEU A 124 20.27 -15.38 3.15
N LEU A 125 21.47 -15.89 3.43
CA LEU A 125 22.60 -15.83 2.51
C LEU A 125 22.31 -16.50 1.16
N PRO A 126 21.74 -17.74 1.11
CA PRO A 126 21.34 -18.35 -0.15
C PRO A 126 20.30 -17.53 -0.93
N VAL A 127 19.35 -16.88 -0.23
CA VAL A 127 18.37 -16.00 -0.87
C VAL A 127 19.03 -14.79 -1.51
N MET A 128 19.88 -14.09 -0.75
CA MET A 128 20.60 -12.92 -1.24
C MET A 128 21.48 -13.26 -2.45
N ALA A 129 22.20 -14.40 -2.39
CA ALA A 129 23.02 -14.89 -3.49
C ALA A 129 22.19 -15.18 -4.75
N ALA A 130 21.03 -15.84 -4.60
CA ALA A 130 20.13 -16.15 -5.72
C ALA A 130 19.62 -14.89 -6.43
N TYR A 131 19.21 -13.86 -5.66
CA TYR A 131 18.76 -12.59 -6.24
C TYR A 131 19.92 -11.83 -6.90
N SER A 132 21.10 -11.80 -6.27
CA SER A 132 22.31 -11.17 -6.85
C SER A 132 22.71 -11.81 -8.16
N GLN A 133 22.78 -13.14 -8.20
CA GLN A 133 23.08 -13.89 -9.42
C GLN A 133 22.05 -13.60 -10.51
N LYS A 134 20.75 -13.65 -10.17
CA LYS A 134 19.69 -13.42 -11.15
C LYS A 134 19.70 -12.00 -11.70
N TRP A 135 19.97 -11.01 -10.87
CA TRP A 135 20.13 -9.63 -11.31
C TRP A 135 21.31 -9.47 -12.26
N GLN A 136 22.46 -10.08 -11.94
CA GLN A 136 23.64 -10.05 -12.80
C GLN A 136 23.40 -10.73 -14.15
N GLU A 137 22.67 -11.85 -14.17
CA GLU A 137 22.25 -12.52 -15.41
C GLU A 137 21.38 -11.61 -16.31
N LEU A 138 20.48 -10.82 -15.70
CA LEU A 138 19.56 -9.96 -16.44
C LEU A 138 20.17 -8.64 -16.90
N THR A 139 21.09 -8.07 -16.12
CA THR A 139 21.59 -6.69 -16.33
C THR A 139 23.08 -6.60 -16.69
N GLY A 140 23.82 -7.68 -16.47
CA GLY A 140 25.29 -7.66 -16.53
C GLY A 140 25.96 -6.92 -15.36
N LYS A 141 25.19 -6.42 -14.39
CA LYS A 141 25.66 -5.61 -13.25
C LYS A 141 25.38 -6.31 -11.91
N ALA A 142 26.27 -6.12 -10.94
CA ALA A 142 26.01 -6.59 -9.59
C ALA A 142 24.98 -5.69 -8.88
N LEU A 143 24.13 -6.28 -8.02
CA LEU A 143 23.39 -5.51 -7.01
C LEU A 143 24.40 -4.98 -6.00
N GLN A 144 24.39 -3.66 -5.78
CA GLN A 144 25.36 -3.04 -4.86
C GLN A 144 25.10 -3.44 -3.41
N ASP A 145 23.81 -3.46 -3.01
CA ASP A 145 23.40 -3.84 -1.66
C ASP A 145 22.12 -4.66 -1.67
N ILE A 146 22.09 -5.63 -0.75
CA ILE A 146 20.90 -6.44 -0.44
C ILE A 146 20.70 -6.37 1.07
N LEU A 147 19.61 -5.77 1.51
CA LEU A 147 19.34 -5.50 2.93
C LEU A 147 18.26 -6.43 3.47
N PRO A 148 18.58 -7.26 4.48
CA PRO A 148 17.58 -8.05 5.19
C PRO A 148 16.85 -7.20 6.23
N VAL A 149 15.51 -7.17 6.17
CA VAL A 149 14.66 -6.31 7.01
C VAL A 149 13.44 -7.05 7.54
N SER A 150 13.09 -6.79 8.79
CA SER A 150 11.78 -7.14 9.33
C SER A 150 11.04 -5.88 9.82
N ALA A 151 10.03 -5.47 9.07
CA ALA A 151 9.15 -4.38 9.47
C ALA A 151 8.37 -4.68 10.77
N ARG A 152 8.18 -5.97 11.10
CA ARG A 152 7.47 -6.40 12.30
C ARG A 152 8.31 -6.23 13.57
N THR A 153 9.59 -6.54 13.50
CA THR A 153 10.52 -6.49 14.65
C THR A 153 11.35 -5.22 14.70
N GLY A 154 11.38 -4.44 13.61
CA GLY A 154 12.25 -3.27 13.46
C GLY A 154 13.68 -3.60 13.02
N GLN A 155 14.03 -4.87 12.88
CA GLN A 155 15.38 -5.27 12.50
C GLN A 155 15.74 -4.78 11.09
N GLY A 156 16.92 -4.19 10.94
CA GLY A 156 17.46 -3.70 9.67
C GLY A 156 16.82 -2.40 9.14
N ILE A 157 15.88 -1.78 9.90
CA ILE A 157 15.20 -0.54 9.47
C ILE A 157 16.16 0.64 9.41
N ASP A 158 17.05 0.77 10.39
CA ASP A 158 18.01 1.89 10.41
C ASP A 158 19.09 1.71 9.34
N ASP A 159 19.56 0.49 9.11
CA ASP A 159 20.48 0.17 8.01
C ASP A 159 19.83 0.47 6.65
N LEU A 160 18.55 0.14 6.49
CA LEU A 160 17.79 0.47 5.29
C LEU A 160 17.67 1.98 5.08
N LYS A 161 17.37 2.77 6.12
CA LYS A 161 17.31 4.23 6.04
C LYS A 161 18.66 4.81 5.62
N ALA A 162 19.73 4.40 6.28
CA ALA A 162 21.09 4.83 5.94
C ALA A 162 21.46 4.52 4.49
N ALA A 163 21.16 3.32 4.01
CA ALA A 163 21.41 2.92 2.62
C ALA A 163 20.58 3.70 1.60
N ILE A 164 19.34 4.11 1.96
CA ILE A 164 18.50 4.97 1.13
C ILE A 164 19.11 6.38 1.06
N PHE A 165 19.40 7.02 2.20
CA PHE A 165 19.98 8.36 2.24
C PHE A 165 21.32 8.46 1.49
N ALA A 166 22.17 7.43 1.60
CA ALA A 166 23.43 7.38 0.87
C ALA A 166 23.29 7.37 -0.67
N ARG A 167 22.07 7.18 -1.20
CA ARG A 167 21.79 7.07 -2.66
C ARG A 167 20.86 8.16 -3.19
N LEU A 168 20.19 8.88 -2.29
CA LEU A 168 19.37 10.00 -2.70
C LEU A 168 20.23 11.23 -2.98
N PRO A 169 19.85 12.07 -3.95
CA PRO A 169 20.56 13.33 -4.21
C PRO A 169 20.39 14.30 -3.04
N GLU A 170 21.39 15.12 -2.80
CA GLU A 170 21.29 16.26 -1.90
C GLU A 170 20.38 17.34 -2.51
N GLY A 171 19.56 17.98 -1.67
CA GLY A 171 18.65 19.04 -2.10
C GLY A 171 17.78 19.56 -0.96
N GLU A 172 17.01 20.60 -1.26
CA GLU A 172 16.03 21.17 -0.33
C GLU A 172 14.85 20.19 -0.13
N PRO A 173 14.25 20.14 1.09
CA PRO A 173 13.06 19.35 1.34
C PRO A 173 11.90 19.79 0.44
N PHE A 174 11.17 18.83 -0.13
CA PHE A 174 9.99 19.12 -0.97
C PHE A 174 8.74 19.44 -0.16
N TYR A 175 8.67 18.99 1.10
CA TYR A 175 7.49 19.05 1.95
C TYR A 175 7.86 19.54 3.34
N ASP A 176 6.87 20.07 4.07
CA ASP A 176 7.00 20.41 5.48
C ASP A 176 7.48 19.16 6.26
N PRO A 177 8.45 19.27 7.19
CA PRO A 177 8.95 18.16 8.00
C PRO A 177 7.86 17.42 8.80
N GLU A 178 6.78 18.10 9.17
CA GLU A 178 5.65 17.50 9.89
C GLU A 178 4.66 16.77 8.95
N GLN A 179 4.76 17.02 7.65
CA GLN A 179 3.88 16.39 6.67
C GLN A 179 4.29 14.94 6.41
N VAL A 180 3.41 13.99 6.68
CA VAL A 180 3.67 12.54 6.53
C VAL A 180 3.06 11.94 5.26
N THR A 181 2.14 12.64 4.60
CA THR A 181 1.49 12.21 3.35
C THR A 181 0.85 13.38 2.60
N THR A 182 0.63 13.19 1.31
CA THR A 182 -0.18 14.12 0.50
C THR A 182 -1.65 13.69 0.40
N GLU A 183 -1.99 12.52 0.95
CA GLU A 183 -3.36 12.03 0.94
C GLU A 183 -4.26 12.84 1.88
N THR A 184 -5.51 13.03 1.47
CA THR A 184 -6.51 13.68 2.32
C THR A 184 -7.00 12.70 3.41
N GLU A 185 -7.39 13.23 4.58
CA GLU A 185 -8.03 12.43 5.64
C GLU A 185 -9.22 11.62 5.12
N ARG A 186 -9.97 12.20 4.18
CA ARG A 186 -11.10 11.55 3.51
C ARG A 186 -10.68 10.32 2.72
N ALA A 187 -9.58 10.39 1.98
CA ALA A 187 -9.04 9.26 1.22
C ALA A 187 -8.54 8.16 2.17
N ILE A 188 -7.78 8.54 3.20
CA ILE A 188 -7.26 7.60 4.20
C ILE A 188 -8.41 6.92 4.98
N ALA A 189 -9.45 7.66 5.38
CA ALA A 189 -10.63 7.09 6.04
C ALA A 189 -11.34 6.05 5.15
N GLY A 190 -11.48 6.33 3.86
CA GLY A 190 -12.02 5.38 2.87
C GLY A 190 -11.19 4.09 2.79
N GLU A 191 -9.87 4.22 2.74
CA GLU A 191 -8.96 3.08 2.71
C GLU A 191 -8.97 2.29 4.03
N ILE A 192 -9.06 2.95 5.20
CA ILE A 192 -9.21 2.27 6.49
C ILE A 192 -10.48 1.41 6.51
N ILE A 193 -11.62 1.92 6.03
CA ILE A 193 -12.86 1.15 5.94
C ILE A 193 -12.67 -0.05 4.99
N ARG A 194 -12.02 0.16 3.84
CA ARG A 194 -11.71 -0.90 2.87
C ARG A 194 -10.79 -1.97 3.47
N GLU A 195 -9.78 -1.58 4.25
CA GLU A 195 -8.91 -2.52 4.96
C GLU A 195 -9.70 -3.46 5.88
N LYS A 196 -10.62 -2.91 6.69
CA LYS A 196 -11.41 -3.74 7.60
C LYS A 196 -12.34 -4.69 6.85
N ALA A 197 -12.94 -4.23 5.77
CA ALA A 197 -13.71 -5.09 4.88
C ALA A 197 -12.83 -6.19 4.25
N LEU A 198 -11.63 -5.86 3.73
CA LEU A 198 -10.68 -6.82 3.21
C LEU A 198 -10.28 -7.90 4.23
N ARG A 199 -10.08 -7.52 5.49
CA ARG A 199 -9.67 -8.44 6.55
C ARG A 199 -10.79 -9.37 7.02
N LEU A 200 -12.02 -8.89 7.06
CA LEU A 200 -13.16 -9.60 7.63
C LEU A 200 -13.94 -10.42 6.60
N LEU A 201 -13.99 -9.98 5.35
CA LEU A 201 -14.67 -10.69 4.26
C LEU A 201 -13.77 -11.79 3.69
N GLN A 202 -14.36 -12.81 3.07
CA GLN A 202 -13.64 -13.97 2.54
C GLN A 202 -13.93 -14.16 1.05
N GLU A 203 -13.24 -15.11 0.44
CA GLU A 203 -13.39 -15.51 -0.97
C GLU A 203 -13.26 -14.32 -1.94
N GLU A 204 -14.19 -14.19 -2.88
CA GLU A 204 -14.20 -13.19 -3.96
C GLU A 204 -14.69 -11.81 -3.50
N VAL A 205 -15.47 -11.75 -2.42
CA VAL A 205 -16.16 -10.51 -2.00
C VAL A 205 -15.19 -9.35 -1.76
N PRO A 206 -14.05 -9.53 -1.06
CA PRO A 206 -13.11 -8.43 -0.79
C PRO A 206 -12.51 -7.83 -2.06
N HIS A 207 -12.32 -8.62 -3.11
CA HIS A 207 -11.73 -8.14 -4.37
C HIS A 207 -12.69 -7.27 -5.20
N GLY A 208 -14.00 -7.41 -4.95
CA GLY A 208 -15.08 -6.69 -5.65
C GLY A 208 -15.60 -5.47 -4.90
N ILE A 209 -14.92 -4.98 -3.85
CA ILE A 209 -15.40 -3.81 -3.09
C ILE A 209 -14.62 -2.54 -3.42
N ALA A 210 -15.31 -1.40 -3.39
CA ALA A 210 -14.75 -0.06 -3.28
C ALA A 210 -15.40 0.66 -2.10
N VAL A 211 -14.79 1.72 -1.61
CA VAL A 211 -15.36 2.58 -0.56
C VAL A 211 -15.40 4.01 -1.06
N GLN A 212 -16.55 4.64 -0.89
CA GLN A 212 -16.75 6.04 -1.24
C GLN A 212 -17.23 6.80 -0.01
N ILE A 213 -16.48 7.81 0.41
CA ILE A 213 -16.91 8.71 1.48
C ILE A 213 -17.89 9.72 0.89
N GLY A 214 -19.15 9.64 1.27
CA GLY A 214 -20.19 10.58 0.86
C GLY A 214 -20.09 11.91 1.61
N ARG A 215 -19.92 11.83 2.94
CA ARG A 215 -19.82 13.00 3.82
C ARG A 215 -18.69 12.81 4.82
N MET A 216 -17.94 13.86 5.07
CA MET A 216 -16.98 13.97 6.16
C MET A 216 -16.97 15.41 6.62
N LYS A 217 -17.47 15.68 7.85
CA LYS A 217 -17.61 17.05 8.41
C LYS A 217 -17.32 17.05 9.90
N TYR A 218 -16.55 18.01 10.33
CA TYR A 218 -16.27 18.28 11.73
C TYR A 218 -17.36 19.14 12.34
N ARG A 219 -17.69 18.86 13.60
CA ARG A 219 -18.59 19.69 14.44
C ARG A 219 -18.12 19.69 15.88
N THR A 220 -18.49 20.70 16.63
CA THR A 220 -18.25 20.76 18.07
C THR A 220 -19.29 19.89 18.79
N GLY A 221 -18.82 18.94 19.60
CA GLY A 221 -19.62 18.12 20.50
C GLY A 221 -19.52 18.58 21.94
N ARG A 222 -20.19 17.88 22.86
CA ARG A 222 -20.11 18.22 24.31
C ARG A 222 -18.73 18.00 24.90
N ASN A 223 -17.99 17.02 24.41
CA ASN A 223 -16.67 16.60 24.93
C ASN A 223 -15.53 16.84 23.93
N GLY A 224 -15.63 17.84 23.07
CA GLY A 224 -14.63 18.14 22.04
C GLY A 224 -15.14 18.00 20.61
N GLN A 225 -14.21 17.92 19.67
CA GLN A 225 -14.52 17.81 18.25
C GLN A 225 -15.02 16.41 17.89
N ILE A 226 -16.00 16.34 17.00
CA ILE A 226 -16.55 15.10 16.45
C ILE A 226 -16.57 15.19 14.93
N CYS A 227 -16.10 14.14 14.26
CA CYS A 227 -16.18 14.01 12.82
C CYS A 227 -17.36 13.10 12.42
N ASP A 228 -18.34 13.65 11.71
CA ASP A 228 -19.44 12.90 11.13
C ASP A 228 -19.03 12.36 9.77
N ILE A 229 -19.02 11.02 9.61
CA ILE A 229 -18.59 10.33 8.40
C ILE A 229 -19.70 9.42 7.90
N GLU A 230 -20.08 9.59 6.63
CA GLU A 230 -20.98 8.68 5.92
C GLU A 230 -20.23 8.07 4.73
N ALA A 231 -20.21 6.74 4.66
CA ALA A 231 -19.49 6.02 3.64
C ALA A 231 -20.31 4.87 3.04
N ASP A 232 -20.16 4.70 1.73
CA ASP A 232 -20.74 3.60 0.98
C ASP A 232 -19.67 2.54 0.71
N ILE A 233 -19.93 1.30 1.11
CA ILE A 233 -19.20 0.13 0.66
C ILE A 233 -19.89 -0.36 -0.62
N ILE A 234 -19.20 -0.22 -1.75
CA ILE A 234 -19.71 -0.61 -3.06
C ILE A 234 -19.31 -2.06 -3.31
N CYS A 235 -20.24 -2.88 -3.81
CA CYS A 235 -19.98 -4.25 -4.25
C CYS A 235 -20.62 -4.53 -5.62
N GLU A 236 -20.23 -5.65 -6.26
CA GLU A 236 -20.66 -5.93 -7.65
C GLU A 236 -22.01 -6.66 -7.73
N ARG A 237 -22.42 -7.40 -6.67
CA ARG A 237 -23.58 -8.29 -6.70
C ARG A 237 -24.43 -8.17 -5.44
N GLU A 238 -25.73 -8.45 -5.55
CA GLU A 238 -26.65 -8.49 -4.39
C GLU A 238 -26.24 -9.57 -3.37
N SER A 239 -25.73 -10.72 -3.81
CA SER A 239 -25.18 -11.75 -2.93
C SER A 239 -24.02 -11.23 -2.08
N HIS A 240 -23.12 -10.43 -2.67
CA HIS A 240 -22.02 -9.79 -1.94
C HIS A 240 -22.52 -8.80 -0.91
N LYS A 241 -23.58 -8.02 -1.24
CA LYS A 241 -24.22 -7.10 -0.29
C LYS A 241 -24.73 -7.82 0.96
N GLY A 242 -25.38 -8.97 0.77
CA GLY A 242 -25.84 -9.78 1.88
C GLY A 242 -24.70 -10.24 2.80
N ILE A 243 -23.57 -10.67 2.22
CA ILE A 243 -22.36 -11.10 2.95
C ILE A 243 -21.73 -9.92 3.72
N ILE A 244 -21.62 -8.74 3.09
CA ILE A 244 -21.05 -7.53 3.70
C ILE A 244 -21.92 -7.04 4.87
N ILE A 245 -23.24 -7.12 4.76
CA ILE A 245 -24.17 -6.77 5.84
C ILE A 245 -24.09 -7.83 6.95
N GLY A 246 -24.11 -9.10 6.55
CA GLY A 246 -24.11 -10.24 7.45
C GLY A 246 -25.42 -10.43 8.21
N ALA A 247 -25.55 -11.52 8.97
CA ALA A 247 -26.74 -11.81 9.76
C ALA A 247 -27.07 -10.65 10.71
N LYS A 248 -28.28 -10.10 10.59
CA LYS A 248 -28.76 -8.94 11.40
C LYS A 248 -27.80 -7.74 11.41
N GLY A 249 -27.01 -7.54 10.33
CA GLY A 249 -26.07 -6.43 10.21
C GLY A 249 -24.77 -6.58 11.01
N GLN A 250 -24.49 -7.75 11.56
CA GLN A 250 -23.32 -7.96 12.45
C GLN A 250 -21.98 -7.76 11.76
N MET A 251 -21.83 -8.19 10.49
CA MET A 251 -20.58 -8.01 9.77
C MET A 251 -20.31 -6.53 9.47
N LEU A 252 -21.29 -5.80 8.97
CA LEU A 252 -21.17 -4.37 8.71
C LEU A 252 -20.88 -3.57 10.00
N LYS A 253 -21.54 -3.92 11.11
CA LYS A 253 -21.25 -3.35 12.43
C LYS A 253 -19.83 -3.60 12.87
N LYS A 254 -19.28 -4.82 12.67
CA LYS A 254 -17.90 -5.18 13.02
C LYS A 254 -16.89 -4.39 12.18
N ILE A 255 -17.14 -4.28 10.86
CA ILE A 255 -16.34 -3.44 9.96
C ILE A 255 -16.31 -1.99 10.48
N GLY A 256 -17.49 -1.43 10.76
CA GLY A 256 -17.64 -0.06 11.25
C GLY A 256 -16.93 0.21 12.58
N MET A 257 -17.05 -0.69 13.55
CA MET A 257 -16.39 -0.55 14.85
C MET A 257 -14.87 -0.52 14.73
N LEU A 258 -14.30 -1.45 13.93
CA LEU A 258 -12.85 -1.52 13.74
C LEU A 258 -12.33 -0.33 12.90
N ALA A 259 -13.09 0.09 11.89
CA ALA A 259 -12.72 1.23 11.07
C ALA A 259 -12.77 2.53 11.90
N ARG A 260 -13.84 2.72 12.68
CA ARG A 260 -13.98 3.91 13.53
C ARG A 260 -12.79 4.09 14.47
N LYS A 261 -12.36 3.03 15.16
CA LYS A 261 -11.19 3.10 16.05
C LYS A 261 -9.93 3.60 15.36
N ASP A 262 -9.64 3.08 14.16
CA ASP A 262 -8.44 3.49 13.43
C ASP A 262 -8.59 4.90 12.84
N ILE A 263 -9.80 5.28 12.42
CA ILE A 263 -10.09 6.64 11.94
C ILE A 263 -9.95 7.64 13.09
N GLU A 264 -10.51 7.38 14.28
CA GLU A 264 -10.37 8.23 15.47
C GLU A 264 -8.89 8.45 15.84
N ASN A 265 -8.06 7.40 15.74
CA ASN A 265 -6.61 7.53 15.96
C ASN A 265 -5.91 8.38 14.89
N MET A 266 -6.42 8.39 13.65
CA MET A 266 -5.84 9.17 12.55
C MET A 266 -6.18 10.66 12.65
N ILE A 267 -7.45 10.97 13.01
CA ILE A 267 -7.94 12.36 13.04
C ILE A 267 -7.87 13.02 14.42
N ASP A 268 -7.37 12.29 15.42
CA ASP A 268 -7.24 12.70 16.83
C ASP A 268 -8.54 13.30 17.43
N CYS A 269 -9.70 12.78 16.99
CA CYS A 269 -10.98 13.15 17.57
C CYS A 269 -12.03 12.03 17.44
N GLN A 270 -13.17 12.17 18.10
CA GLN A 270 -14.26 11.21 18.00
C GLN A 270 -14.84 11.16 16.57
N ALA A 271 -15.20 9.96 16.09
CA ALA A 271 -15.85 9.75 14.81
C ALA A 271 -17.26 9.14 14.97
N ASN A 272 -18.24 9.75 14.34
CA ASN A 272 -19.57 9.17 14.14
C ASN A 272 -19.64 8.56 12.74
N LEU A 273 -19.27 7.27 12.62
CA LEU A 273 -19.18 6.56 11.34
C LEU A 273 -20.49 5.83 11.02
N ARG A 274 -21.08 6.15 9.86
CA ARG A 274 -22.22 5.46 9.28
C ARG A 274 -21.83 4.78 7.98
N LEU A 275 -22.08 3.47 7.88
CA LEU A 275 -21.76 2.67 6.71
C LEU A 275 -23.04 2.20 6.02
N PHE A 276 -23.04 2.32 4.68
CA PHE A 276 -24.08 1.79 3.80
C PHE A 276 -23.46 0.79 2.82
N VAL A 277 -24.27 -0.13 2.29
CA VAL A 277 -23.79 -1.07 1.26
C VAL A 277 -24.62 -0.87 0.01
N LYS A 278 -23.95 -0.56 -1.10
CA LYS A 278 -24.56 -0.32 -2.41
C LYS A 278 -24.04 -1.30 -3.44
N VAL A 279 -24.91 -1.75 -4.34
CA VAL A 279 -24.53 -2.60 -5.47
C VAL A 279 -24.31 -1.73 -6.71
N ARG A 280 -23.15 -1.88 -7.35
CA ARG A 280 -22.84 -1.31 -8.65
C ARG A 280 -22.19 -2.40 -9.51
N ARG A 281 -22.97 -2.98 -10.39
CA ARG A 281 -22.53 -4.08 -11.26
C ARG A 281 -21.36 -3.66 -12.13
N ASP A 282 -20.42 -4.57 -12.31
CA ASP A 282 -19.27 -4.43 -13.21
C ASP A 282 -18.48 -3.11 -13.06
N TRP A 283 -18.46 -2.55 -11.83
CA TRP A 283 -17.81 -1.27 -11.58
C TRP A 283 -16.30 -1.29 -11.88
N LYS A 284 -15.65 -2.46 -11.77
CA LYS A 284 -14.21 -2.63 -12.05
C LYS A 284 -13.89 -2.50 -13.55
N ASP A 285 -14.88 -2.70 -14.42
CA ASP A 285 -14.75 -2.60 -15.87
C ASP A 285 -15.44 -1.34 -16.45
N ASN A 286 -15.90 -0.44 -15.60
CA ASN A 286 -16.58 0.80 -15.97
C ASN A 286 -15.73 2.03 -15.67
N ASP A 287 -15.28 2.75 -16.70
CA ASP A 287 -14.36 3.90 -16.59
C ASP A 287 -14.95 5.05 -15.78
N SER A 288 -16.26 5.33 -15.91
CA SER A 288 -16.95 6.37 -15.13
C SER A 288 -17.00 5.98 -13.65
N ALA A 289 -17.22 4.69 -13.35
CA ALA A 289 -17.19 4.19 -11.99
C ALA A 289 -15.80 4.27 -11.38
N LEU A 290 -14.78 3.83 -12.13
CA LEU A 290 -13.39 3.88 -11.68
C LEU A 290 -12.98 5.31 -11.34
N LYS A 291 -13.26 6.27 -12.21
CA LYS A 291 -13.00 7.71 -11.94
C LYS A 291 -13.75 8.20 -10.71
N SER A 292 -15.02 7.83 -10.51
CA SER A 292 -15.81 8.26 -9.35
C SER A 292 -15.31 7.68 -8.02
N PHE A 293 -14.53 6.59 -8.05
CA PHE A 293 -13.90 5.97 -6.90
C PHE A 293 -12.42 6.38 -6.73
N GLY A 294 -11.93 7.36 -7.52
CA GLY A 294 -10.57 7.87 -7.40
C GLY A 294 -9.52 7.10 -8.21
N TYR A 295 -9.95 6.21 -9.11
CA TYR A 295 -9.04 5.47 -10.02
C TYR A 295 -8.99 6.19 -11.38
N ASN A 296 -8.25 7.28 -11.47
CA ASN A 296 -8.18 8.10 -12.66
C ASN A 296 -6.77 8.08 -13.26
N GLU A 297 -6.64 7.62 -14.50
CA GLU A 297 -5.35 7.54 -15.20
C GLU A 297 -4.67 8.90 -15.44
N LYS A 298 -5.41 10.02 -15.34
CA LYS A 298 -4.83 11.35 -15.49
C LYS A 298 -4.06 11.82 -14.25
N ASP A 299 -4.26 11.14 -13.12
CA ASP A 299 -3.64 11.46 -11.84
C ASP A 299 -2.36 10.61 -11.60
N LEU A 300 -1.94 9.82 -12.61
CA LEU A 300 -0.77 8.94 -12.58
C LEU A 300 0.52 9.67 -13.09
#